data_46c21b2b764fb95b0796a0c61f8b96a7
#
_entry.id   46c21b2b764fb95b0796a0c61f8b96a7
#
_cell.length_a   1.000
_cell.length_b   1.000
_cell.length_c   1.000
_cell.angle_alpha   90.00
_cell.angle_beta   90.00
_cell.angle_gamma   90.00
#
_symmetry.space_group_name_H-M   'P 1'
#
loop_
_entity.id
_entity.type
_entity.pdbx_description
1 polymer ?
#
loop_
_entity_poly.entity_id
_entity_poly.type
_entity_poly.pdbx_seq_one_letter_code
_entity_poly.pdbx_strand_id
1 'polypeptide(L)'
;DLPRTEITIEGGFFQIGVFRIERNWVKVVPALGALFEVQNISYRGSLLLSVVGEKIQSVLELPMEQYLLGVIGSEVSNSWPLPCLEAQALVARSYALFQYQKSSPEKNYQLEDTVSSQVFTGLKTENEQVFHAVQNTRGIVLKYAGKLFSTYFHSTCSGHTTSALGLLENKEILPLSGVSCPYPEQVLCLQEMV
;
A
#
# COMPACT_ATOMS: atom_id res chain seq x y z
N ASP A 1 -21.23 -9.63 18.19
CA ASP A 1 -20.45 -8.39 18.24
C ASP A 1 -19.08 -8.70 18.83
N LEU A 2 -18.02 -8.34 18.09
CA LEU A 2 -16.67 -8.43 18.63
C LEU A 2 -16.49 -7.39 19.74
N PRO A 3 -15.76 -7.71 20.84
CA PRO A 3 -15.50 -6.76 21.91
C PRO A 3 -14.74 -5.56 21.35
N ARG A 4 -15.30 -4.37 21.52
CA ARG A 4 -14.65 -3.12 21.14
C ARG A 4 -13.90 -2.56 22.35
N THR A 5 -12.68 -2.10 22.11
CA THR A 5 -11.86 -1.47 23.12
C THR A 5 -11.40 -0.11 22.62
N GLU A 6 -11.67 0.91 23.39
CA GLU A 6 -11.15 2.26 23.12
C GLU A 6 -9.70 2.34 23.58
N ILE A 7 -8.87 2.99 22.76
CA ILE A 7 -7.46 3.24 23.06
C ILE A 7 -7.26 4.76 23.05
N THR A 8 -6.86 5.30 24.18
CA THR A 8 -6.59 6.73 24.36
C THR A 8 -5.18 6.96 24.90
N ILE A 9 -4.76 8.23 24.91
CA ILE A 9 -3.51 8.66 25.55
C ILE A 9 -3.85 9.49 26.78
N GLU A 10 -3.26 9.11 27.90
CA GLU A 10 -3.34 9.88 29.15
C GLU A 10 -1.94 10.02 29.77
N GLY A 11 -1.47 11.26 29.93
CA GLY A 11 -0.13 11.53 30.48
C GLY A 11 1.02 10.93 29.68
N GLY A 12 0.86 10.79 28.34
CA GLY A 12 1.87 10.23 27.45
C GLY A 12 1.92 8.69 27.41
N PHE A 13 0.95 8.01 28.02
CA PHE A 13 0.84 6.56 28.08
C PHE A 13 -0.49 6.09 27.51
N PHE A 14 -0.56 4.83 27.08
CA PHE A 14 -1.80 4.24 26.57
C PHE A 14 -2.76 3.89 27.68
N GLN A 15 -4.01 4.26 27.51
CA GLN A 15 -5.15 3.73 28.24
C GLN A 15 -5.92 2.80 27.30
N ILE A 16 -5.98 1.50 27.61
CA ILE A 16 -6.68 0.46 26.83
C ILE A 16 -7.78 -0.13 27.71
N GLY A 17 -9.00 0.35 27.53
CA GLY A 17 -10.09 0.02 28.45
C GLY A 17 -9.73 0.42 29.88
N VAL A 18 -9.68 -0.55 30.81
CA VAL A 18 -9.31 -0.32 32.22
C VAL A 18 -7.80 -0.39 32.49
N PHE A 19 -7.00 -0.72 31.51
CA PHE A 19 -5.56 -0.93 31.68
C PHE A 19 -4.77 0.31 31.27
N ARG A 20 -3.90 0.78 32.14
CA ARG A 20 -2.87 1.77 31.83
C ARG A 20 -1.58 1.05 31.49
N ILE A 21 -1.01 1.35 30.33
CA ILE A 21 0.26 0.78 29.85
C ILE A 21 1.33 1.86 29.89
N GLU A 22 2.26 1.75 30.79
CA GLU A 22 3.37 2.70 31.01
C GLU A 22 4.49 2.51 29.99
N ARG A 23 4.11 2.56 28.71
CA ARG A 23 4.99 2.51 27.54
C ARG A 23 4.45 3.45 26.48
N ASN A 24 5.34 4.01 25.68
CA ASN A 24 4.98 4.86 24.55
C ASN A 24 4.73 4.07 23.24
N TRP A 25 4.74 2.75 23.30
CA TRP A 25 4.35 1.88 22.22
C TRP A 25 3.70 0.58 22.73
N VAL A 26 2.81 0.04 21.91
CA VAL A 26 2.10 -1.24 22.14
C VAL A 26 1.98 -1.97 20.81
N LYS A 27 2.18 -3.28 20.79
CA LYS A 27 1.92 -4.12 19.63
C LYS A 27 0.73 -5.04 19.91
N VAL A 28 -0.30 -4.90 19.09
CA VAL A 28 -1.47 -5.80 19.08
C VAL A 28 -1.20 -6.92 18.08
N VAL A 29 -1.16 -8.14 18.58
CA VAL A 29 -0.95 -9.34 17.76
C VAL A 29 -2.18 -10.22 17.88
N PRO A 30 -3.04 -10.28 16.87
CA PRO A 30 -4.21 -11.16 16.86
C PRO A 30 -3.81 -12.63 16.94
N ALA A 31 -4.70 -13.49 17.41
CA ALA A 31 -4.52 -14.93 17.30
C ALA A 31 -4.31 -15.33 15.84
N LEU A 32 -3.65 -16.47 15.60
CA LEU A 32 -3.34 -16.94 14.25
C LEU A 32 -4.60 -17.01 13.38
N GLY A 33 -4.58 -16.29 12.25
CA GLY A 33 -5.72 -16.20 11.32
C GLY A 33 -6.85 -15.28 11.74
N ALA A 34 -6.78 -14.67 12.93
CA ALA A 34 -7.80 -13.71 13.36
C ALA A 34 -7.65 -12.35 12.66
N LEU A 35 -8.77 -11.70 12.47
CA LEU A 35 -8.87 -10.33 11.98
C LEU A 35 -9.07 -9.37 13.16
N PHE A 36 -8.73 -8.10 12.95
CA PHE A 36 -9.10 -7.02 13.85
C PHE A 36 -9.67 -5.85 13.05
N GLU A 37 -10.40 -4.99 13.72
CA GLU A 37 -10.99 -3.81 13.10
C GLU A 37 -10.44 -2.53 13.73
N VAL A 38 -10.17 -1.55 12.87
CA VAL A 38 -9.89 -0.16 13.28
C VAL A 38 -10.79 0.74 12.46
N GLN A 39 -11.61 1.55 13.13
CA GLN A 39 -12.55 2.48 12.47
C GLN A 39 -13.48 1.80 11.43
N ASN A 40 -13.98 0.61 11.77
CA ASN A 40 -14.86 -0.22 10.92
C ASN A 40 -14.19 -0.77 9.63
N ILE A 41 -12.87 -0.80 9.57
CA ILE A 41 -12.11 -1.46 8.52
C ILE A 41 -11.41 -2.68 9.11
N SER A 42 -11.61 -3.84 8.49
CA SER A 42 -10.99 -5.10 8.90
C SER A 42 -9.57 -5.23 8.33
N TYR A 43 -8.67 -5.75 9.15
CA TYR A 43 -7.26 -5.93 8.82
C TYR A 43 -6.77 -7.31 9.22
N ARG A 44 -5.74 -7.78 8.49
CA ARG A 44 -4.83 -8.88 8.89
C ARG A 44 -3.55 -8.30 9.46
N GLY A 45 -2.70 -9.18 9.99
CA GLY A 45 -1.36 -8.82 10.46
C GLY A 45 -1.35 -8.38 11.91
N SER A 46 -0.39 -7.55 12.29
CA SER A 46 -0.27 -6.98 13.62
C SER A 46 -0.23 -5.45 13.57
N LEU A 47 -0.70 -4.81 14.62
CA LEU A 47 -0.81 -3.35 14.71
C LEU A 47 0.16 -2.85 15.77
N LEU A 48 1.13 -2.04 15.36
CA LEU A 48 2.00 -1.28 16.24
C LEU A 48 1.38 0.10 16.46
N LEU A 49 1.13 0.44 17.71
CA LEU A 49 0.68 1.76 18.14
C LEU A 49 1.82 2.46 18.87
N SER A 50 2.09 3.71 18.54
CA SER A 50 3.13 4.52 19.18
C SER A 50 2.58 5.90 19.52
N VAL A 51 2.98 6.44 20.66
CA VAL A 51 2.67 7.82 21.05
C VAL A 51 3.68 8.75 20.37
N VAL A 52 3.18 9.66 19.56
CA VAL A 52 4.00 10.69 18.87
C VAL A 52 3.40 12.06 19.20
N GLY A 53 4.01 12.77 20.11
CA GLY A 53 3.41 13.98 20.70
C GLY A 53 2.13 13.63 21.46
N GLU A 54 1.01 14.24 21.04
CA GLU A 54 -0.33 13.99 21.62
C GLU A 54 -1.20 13.06 20.74
N LYS A 55 -0.59 12.37 19.77
CA LYS A 55 -1.31 11.52 18.81
C LYS A 55 -0.85 10.07 18.89
N ILE A 56 -1.76 9.18 18.51
CA ILE A 56 -1.43 7.78 18.28
C ILE A 56 -1.04 7.62 16.81
N GLN A 57 0.19 7.21 16.56
CA GLN A 57 0.61 6.68 15.27
C GLN A 57 0.31 5.18 15.24
N SER A 58 -0.41 4.73 14.21
CA SER A 58 -0.70 3.33 13.96
C SER A 58 0.07 2.82 12.76
N VAL A 59 0.77 1.71 12.90
CA VAL A 59 1.52 1.04 11.84
C VAL A 59 1.07 -0.40 11.75
N LEU A 60 0.56 -0.78 10.58
CA LEU A 60 0.16 -2.15 10.27
C LEU A 60 1.36 -2.93 9.74
N GLU A 61 1.65 -4.06 10.35
CA GLU A 61 2.65 -5.01 9.86
C GLU A 61 1.95 -6.23 9.25
N LEU A 62 2.23 -6.53 8.00
CA LEU A 62 1.70 -7.71 7.31
C LEU A 62 2.67 -8.19 6.22
N PRO A 63 2.56 -9.48 5.80
CA PRO A 63 3.33 -9.98 4.68
C PRO A 63 3.02 -9.24 3.37
N MET A 64 4.02 -9.07 2.51
CA MET A 64 3.93 -8.35 1.23
C MET A 64 2.71 -8.80 0.39
N GLU A 65 2.51 -10.10 0.24
CA GLU A 65 1.40 -10.60 -0.60
C GLU A 65 0.02 -10.29 0.00
N GLN A 66 -0.10 -10.22 1.32
CA GLN A 66 -1.35 -9.78 1.98
C GLN A 66 -1.56 -8.26 1.85
N TYR A 67 -0.49 -7.48 1.89
CA TYR A 67 -0.53 -6.05 1.60
C TYR A 67 -1.06 -5.78 0.19
N LEU A 68 -0.57 -6.51 -0.81
CA LEU A 68 -0.98 -6.34 -2.20
C LEU A 68 -2.47 -6.64 -2.44
N LEU A 69 -3.08 -7.54 -1.69
CA LEU A 69 -4.52 -7.81 -1.81
C LEU A 69 -5.36 -6.54 -1.53
N GLY A 70 -4.99 -5.78 -0.50
CA GLY A 70 -5.68 -4.53 -0.17
C GLY A 70 -5.30 -3.35 -1.06
N VAL A 71 -4.10 -3.35 -1.67
CA VAL A 71 -3.63 -2.28 -2.57
C VAL A 71 -4.27 -2.39 -3.95
N ILE A 72 -4.18 -3.55 -4.59
CA ILE A 72 -4.60 -3.70 -5.99
C ILE A 72 -6.06 -3.32 -6.16
N GLY A 73 -6.95 -3.83 -5.31
CA GLY A 73 -8.36 -3.52 -5.39
C GLY A 73 -8.71 -2.08 -4.99
N SER A 74 -7.77 -1.34 -4.38
CA SER A 74 -7.93 0.08 -4.05
C SER A 74 -7.41 1.00 -5.16
N GLU A 75 -6.46 0.54 -5.97
CA GLU A 75 -5.82 1.34 -7.02
C GLU A 75 -6.47 1.16 -8.39
N VAL A 76 -7.04 -0.02 -8.68
CA VAL A 76 -7.65 -0.33 -9.98
C VAL A 76 -8.99 -1.06 -9.78
N SER A 77 -9.85 -0.97 -10.81
CA SER A 77 -11.13 -1.69 -10.77
C SER A 77 -10.92 -3.21 -10.72
N ASN A 78 -11.58 -3.85 -9.79
CA ASN A 78 -11.57 -5.32 -9.64
C ASN A 78 -12.19 -6.07 -10.85
N SER A 79 -12.90 -5.36 -11.74
CA SER A 79 -13.45 -5.92 -12.96
C SER A 79 -12.45 -5.93 -14.14
N TRP A 80 -11.24 -5.42 -13.96
CA TRP A 80 -10.22 -5.43 -14.99
C TRP A 80 -9.79 -6.87 -15.32
N PRO A 81 -9.37 -7.13 -16.58
CA PRO A 81 -8.86 -8.45 -16.98
C PRO A 81 -7.71 -8.91 -16.08
N LEU A 82 -7.66 -10.21 -15.78
CA LEU A 82 -6.64 -10.80 -14.91
C LEU A 82 -5.20 -10.39 -15.27
N PRO A 83 -4.77 -10.36 -16.56
CA PRO A 83 -3.43 -9.90 -16.90
C PRO A 83 -3.13 -8.44 -16.50
N CYS A 84 -4.15 -7.57 -16.48
CA CYS A 84 -3.99 -6.18 -16.02
C CYS A 84 -3.80 -6.11 -14.50
N LEU A 85 -4.56 -6.91 -13.75
CA LEU A 85 -4.39 -7.04 -12.29
C LEU A 85 -3.03 -7.67 -11.95
N GLU A 86 -2.56 -8.65 -12.73
CA GLU A 86 -1.22 -9.23 -12.60
C GLU A 86 -0.13 -8.18 -12.86
N ALA A 87 -0.25 -7.36 -13.90
CA ALA A 87 0.67 -6.27 -14.17
C ALA A 87 0.69 -5.26 -13.01
N GLN A 88 -0.49 -4.89 -12.48
CA GLN A 88 -0.59 -4.01 -11.32
C GLN A 88 0.07 -4.63 -10.06
N ALA A 89 -0.06 -5.96 -9.87
CA ALA A 89 0.59 -6.65 -8.77
C ALA A 89 2.13 -6.59 -8.87
N LEU A 90 2.69 -6.74 -10.07
CA LEU A 90 4.15 -6.60 -10.31
C LEU A 90 4.63 -5.19 -10.00
N VAL A 91 3.91 -4.18 -10.47
CA VAL A 91 4.22 -2.76 -10.27
C VAL A 91 4.12 -2.42 -8.77
N ALA A 92 3.00 -2.73 -8.13
CA ALA A 92 2.78 -2.42 -6.72
C ALA A 92 3.79 -3.11 -5.79
N ARG A 93 4.11 -4.38 -6.06
CA ARG A 93 5.13 -5.15 -5.29
C ARG A 93 6.53 -4.54 -5.44
N SER A 94 6.89 -4.16 -6.66
CA SER A 94 8.20 -3.57 -6.94
C SER A 94 8.36 -2.22 -6.27
N TYR A 95 7.33 -1.38 -6.30
CA TYR A 95 7.28 -0.11 -5.61
C TYR A 95 7.42 -0.30 -4.09
N ALA A 96 6.59 -1.16 -3.50
CA ALA A 96 6.62 -1.41 -2.05
C ALA A 96 7.98 -1.93 -1.58
N LEU A 97 8.58 -2.88 -2.31
CA LEU A 97 9.90 -3.40 -1.97
C LEU A 97 11.01 -2.35 -2.14
N PHE A 98 10.92 -1.49 -3.16
CA PHE A 98 11.85 -0.39 -3.36
C PHE A 98 11.77 0.63 -2.21
N GLN A 99 10.57 1.01 -1.78
CA GLN A 99 10.37 1.90 -0.64
C GLN A 99 10.87 1.27 0.66
N TYR A 100 10.62 -0.03 0.85
CA TYR A 100 11.15 -0.78 1.99
C TYR A 100 12.68 -0.70 2.07
N GLN A 101 13.39 -0.86 0.93
CA GLN A 101 14.86 -0.76 0.89
C GLN A 101 15.37 0.67 1.10
N LYS A 102 14.58 1.69 0.76
CA LYS A 102 14.93 3.10 0.94
C LYS A 102 14.56 3.66 2.31
N SER A 103 13.68 2.98 3.05
CA SER A 103 13.20 3.49 4.33
C SER A 103 14.34 3.66 5.33
N SER A 104 14.33 4.80 6.04
CA SER A 104 15.27 5.04 7.13
C SER A 104 14.95 4.12 8.31
N PRO A 105 15.96 3.54 8.99
CA PRO A 105 15.76 2.79 10.22
C PRO A 105 15.07 3.58 11.35
N GLU A 106 15.10 4.91 11.27
CA GLU A 106 14.44 5.81 12.22
C GLU A 106 12.92 5.88 12.03
N LYS A 107 12.41 5.50 10.84
CA LYS A 107 10.96 5.44 10.58
C LYS A 107 10.41 4.08 11.01
N ASN A 108 9.32 4.13 11.77
CA ASN A 108 8.60 2.91 12.20
C ASN A 108 7.79 2.27 11.06
N TYR A 109 7.69 2.91 9.89
CA TYR A 109 6.92 2.43 8.74
C TYR A 109 7.67 2.69 7.42
N GLN A 110 7.31 1.97 6.36
CA GLN A 110 7.92 2.04 5.03
C GLN A 110 7.01 2.71 4.00
N LEU A 111 5.69 2.61 4.19
CA LEU A 111 4.67 3.09 3.27
C LEU A 111 3.57 3.80 4.05
N GLU A 112 2.93 4.75 3.40
CA GLU A 112 1.68 5.37 3.87
C GLU A 112 0.50 4.71 3.13
N ASP A 113 -0.65 4.65 3.79
CA ASP A 113 -1.88 4.05 3.26
C ASP A 113 -2.70 5.04 2.39
N THR A 114 -2.04 6.06 1.85
CA THR A 114 -2.61 7.16 1.08
C THR A 114 -2.00 7.24 -0.31
N VAL A 115 -2.51 8.15 -1.13
CA VAL A 115 -1.95 8.49 -2.46
C VAL A 115 -0.49 8.95 -2.43
N SER A 116 0.06 9.28 -1.27
CA SER A 116 1.49 9.59 -1.11
C SER A 116 2.39 8.36 -1.34
N SER A 117 1.84 7.17 -1.16
CA SER A 117 2.51 5.90 -1.41
C SER A 117 1.64 4.99 -2.27
N GLN A 118 0.77 4.20 -1.66
CA GLN A 118 -0.22 3.34 -2.32
C GLN A 118 -1.46 3.27 -1.43
N VAL A 119 -2.63 3.49 -2.00
CA VAL A 119 -3.89 3.41 -1.23
C VAL A 119 -4.10 1.99 -0.71
N PHE A 120 -4.33 1.88 0.59
CA PHE A 120 -4.56 0.60 1.25
C PHE A 120 -5.80 0.68 2.15
N THR A 121 -6.81 -0.11 1.84
CA THR A 121 -8.11 -0.08 2.51
C THR A 121 -8.43 -1.36 3.32
N GLY A 122 -7.39 -2.05 3.78
CA GLY A 122 -7.55 -3.32 4.50
C GLY A 122 -8.16 -4.39 3.60
N LEU A 123 -9.13 -5.13 4.15
CA LEU A 123 -9.81 -6.22 3.44
C LEU A 123 -10.95 -5.76 2.52
N LYS A 124 -11.30 -4.49 2.53
CA LYS A 124 -12.53 -3.97 1.89
C LYS A 124 -12.60 -4.26 0.38
N THR A 125 -11.47 -4.25 -0.30
CA THR A 125 -11.38 -4.38 -1.76
C THR A 125 -10.86 -5.74 -2.23
N GLU A 126 -10.61 -6.67 -1.31
CA GLU A 126 -10.15 -8.01 -1.66
C GLU A 126 -11.25 -8.80 -2.39
N ASN A 127 -10.85 -9.52 -3.42
CA ASN A 127 -11.70 -10.44 -4.15
C ASN A 127 -10.89 -11.57 -4.79
N GLU A 128 -11.57 -12.53 -5.41
CA GLU A 128 -10.97 -13.72 -5.98
C GLU A 128 -10.02 -13.40 -7.15
N GLN A 129 -10.36 -12.45 -8.03
CA GLN A 129 -9.50 -12.07 -9.15
C GLN A 129 -8.21 -11.41 -8.70
N VAL A 130 -8.29 -10.49 -7.73
CA VAL A 130 -7.12 -9.87 -7.11
C VAL A 130 -6.27 -10.94 -6.42
N PHE A 131 -6.88 -11.88 -5.71
CA PHE A 131 -6.15 -12.99 -5.09
C PHE A 131 -5.38 -13.80 -6.13
N HIS A 132 -6.02 -14.19 -7.25
CA HIS A 132 -5.34 -14.92 -8.34
C HIS A 132 -4.20 -14.10 -8.95
N ALA A 133 -4.39 -12.81 -9.22
CA ALA A 133 -3.35 -11.94 -9.75
C ALA A 133 -2.11 -11.87 -8.85
N VAL A 134 -2.32 -11.73 -7.54
CA VAL A 134 -1.23 -11.71 -6.55
C VAL A 134 -0.52 -13.07 -6.49
N GLN A 135 -1.27 -14.18 -6.48
CA GLN A 135 -0.68 -15.52 -6.41
C GLN A 135 0.10 -15.89 -7.67
N ASN A 136 -0.44 -15.61 -8.85
CA ASN A 136 0.21 -15.91 -10.14
C ASN A 136 1.54 -15.16 -10.30
N THR A 137 1.64 -13.99 -9.70
CA THR A 137 2.84 -13.12 -9.78
C THR A 137 3.70 -13.14 -8.52
N ARG A 138 3.43 -14.06 -7.59
CA ARG A 138 4.08 -14.10 -6.28
C ARG A 138 5.60 -14.07 -6.38
N GLY A 139 6.22 -13.16 -5.64
CA GLY A 139 7.68 -13.03 -5.56
C GLY A 139 8.34 -12.42 -6.80
N ILE A 140 7.59 -12.13 -7.87
CA ILE A 140 8.12 -11.51 -9.07
C ILE A 140 8.16 -10.00 -8.90
N VAL A 141 9.30 -9.38 -9.24
CA VAL A 141 9.53 -7.93 -9.15
C VAL A 141 10.20 -7.40 -10.41
N LEU A 142 10.00 -6.12 -10.69
CA LEU A 142 10.62 -5.42 -11.81
C LEU A 142 11.99 -4.86 -11.40
N LYS A 143 12.98 -5.08 -12.26
CA LYS A 143 14.33 -4.55 -12.07
C LYS A 143 14.84 -3.91 -13.35
N TYR A 144 15.65 -2.86 -13.21
CA TYR A 144 16.42 -2.27 -14.28
C TYR A 144 17.91 -2.31 -13.92
N ALA A 145 18.74 -2.81 -14.83
CA ALA A 145 20.18 -3.03 -14.59
C ALA A 145 20.45 -3.80 -13.27
N GLY A 146 19.64 -4.83 -12.98
CA GLY A 146 19.76 -5.68 -11.80
C GLY A 146 19.29 -5.05 -10.48
N LYS A 147 18.82 -3.81 -10.47
CA LYS A 147 18.39 -3.07 -9.29
C LYS A 147 16.89 -2.81 -9.33
N LEU A 148 16.24 -2.78 -8.16
CA LEU A 148 14.90 -2.26 -8.01
C LEU A 148 14.89 -0.76 -8.34
N PHE A 149 13.77 -0.28 -8.82
CA PHE A 149 13.50 1.13 -9.07
C PHE A 149 12.06 1.47 -8.69
N SER A 150 11.74 2.74 -8.57
CA SER A 150 10.37 3.18 -8.26
C SER A 150 9.48 2.96 -9.47
N THR A 151 8.53 2.05 -9.36
CA THR A 151 7.60 1.68 -10.44
C THR A 151 6.34 2.53 -10.30
N TYR A 152 6.37 3.74 -10.86
CA TYR A 152 5.24 4.66 -10.85
C TYR A 152 4.13 4.17 -11.79
N PHE A 153 2.89 4.48 -11.43
CA PHE A 153 1.71 4.24 -12.25
C PHE A 153 0.72 5.40 -12.10
N HIS A 154 -0.19 5.52 -13.03
CA HIS A 154 -1.24 6.53 -13.05
C HIS A 154 -2.44 6.02 -13.85
N SER A 155 -3.61 6.60 -13.62
CA SER A 155 -4.85 6.18 -14.28
C SER A 155 -4.96 6.71 -15.72
N THR A 156 -4.35 7.86 -16.04
CA THR A 156 -4.58 8.58 -17.29
C THR A 156 -3.29 9.15 -17.85
N CYS A 157 -2.99 8.94 -19.13
CA CYS A 157 -1.76 9.39 -19.78
C CYS A 157 -1.95 10.53 -20.80
N SER A 158 -3.19 10.90 -21.16
CA SER A 158 -3.50 11.94 -22.17
C SER A 158 -2.72 11.81 -23.49
N GLY A 159 -2.46 10.57 -23.90
CA GLY A 159 -1.77 10.25 -25.16
C GLY A 159 -0.28 9.96 -25.03
N HIS A 160 0.38 10.31 -23.92
CA HIS A 160 1.76 9.88 -23.66
C HIS A 160 2.13 10.06 -22.18
N THR A 161 3.09 9.25 -21.70
CA THR A 161 3.67 9.42 -20.37
C THR A 161 4.90 10.32 -20.45
N THR A 162 5.17 11.05 -19.38
CA THR A 162 6.34 11.93 -19.25
C THR A 162 7.51 11.21 -18.58
N SER A 163 8.75 11.66 -18.84
CA SER A 163 9.93 11.16 -18.14
C SER A 163 9.85 11.49 -16.64
N ALA A 164 10.20 10.52 -15.80
CA ALA A 164 10.34 10.74 -14.37
C ALA A 164 11.57 11.58 -14.01
N LEU A 165 12.54 11.74 -14.92
CA LEU A 165 13.77 12.50 -14.69
C LEU A 165 13.45 13.97 -14.44
N GLY A 166 13.97 14.49 -13.33
CA GLY A 166 13.76 15.88 -12.90
C GLY A 166 12.42 16.17 -12.22
N LEU A 167 11.45 15.24 -12.30
CA LEU A 167 10.15 15.35 -11.63
C LEU A 167 10.07 14.46 -10.38
N LEU A 168 10.39 13.19 -10.55
CA LEU A 168 10.29 12.15 -9.51
C LEU A 168 11.65 11.50 -9.22
N GLU A 169 12.55 11.50 -10.19
CA GLU A 169 13.87 10.87 -10.11
C GLU A 169 14.98 11.84 -10.49
N ASN A 170 16.13 11.73 -9.79
CA ASN A 170 17.32 12.52 -10.05
C ASN A 170 18.28 11.86 -11.06
N LYS A 171 17.98 10.64 -11.49
CA LYS A 171 18.76 9.86 -12.45
C LYS A 171 17.86 9.30 -13.53
N GLU A 172 18.40 9.21 -14.73
CA GLU A 172 17.69 8.56 -15.82
C GLU A 172 17.53 7.05 -15.54
N ILE A 173 16.28 6.61 -15.60
CA ILE A 173 15.89 5.21 -15.50
C ILE A 173 15.10 4.92 -16.76
N LEU A 174 15.70 4.23 -17.73
CA LEU A 174 15.12 4.03 -19.06
C LEU A 174 13.65 3.56 -19.06
N PRO A 175 13.22 2.61 -18.22
CA PRO A 175 11.80 2.26 -18.11
C PRO A 175 10.87 3.41 -17.69
N LEU A 176 11.40 4.52 -17.19
CA LEU A 176 10.66 5.71 -16.74
C LEU A 176 10.87 6.93 -17.66
N SER A 177 11.40 6.74 -18.87
CA SER A 177 11.71 7.85 -19.79
C SER A 177 10.47 8.42 -20.52
N GLY A 178 9.32 7.84 -20.32
CA GLY A 178 8.10 8.23 -21.02
C GLY A 178 7.95 7.55 -22.37
N VAL A 179 6.69 7.26 -22.74
CA VAL A 179 6.34 6.61 -24.01
C VAL A 179 5.05 7.20 -24.56
N SER A 180 4.91 7.21 -25.90
CA SER A 180 3.63 7.52 -26.53
C SER A 180 2.63 6.40 -26.30
N CYS A 181 1.37 6.77 -26.02
CA CYS A 181 0.29 5.81 -25.89
C CYS A 181 0.02 5.17 -27.27
N PRO A 182 0.01 3.83 -27.40
CA PRO A 182 -0.30 3.18 -28.66
C PRO A 182 -1.77 3.30 -29.08
N TYR A 183 -2.63 3.82 -28.20
CA TYR A 183 -4.08 3.97 -28.40
C TYR A 183 -4.54 5.42 -28.22
N PRO A 184 -3.97 6.42 -28.93
CA PRO A 184 -4.23 7.85 -28.69
C PRO A 184 -5.68 8.27 -28.99
N GLU A 185 -6.40 7.52 -29.80
CA GLU A 185 -7.78 7.83 -30.20
C GLU A 185 -8.85 7.20 -29.30
N GLN A 186 -8.48 6.36 -28.37
CA GLN A 186 -9.43 5.78 -27.43
C GLN A 186 -9.65 6.75 -26.26
N VAL A 187 -10.73 7.51 -26.35
CA VAL A 187 -11.26 8.50 -25.39
C VAL A 187 -11.51 7.91 -23.98
N LEU A 188 -11.28 6.64 -23.75
CA LEU A 188 -11.48 5.96 -22.46
C LEU A 188 -10.58 6.49 -21.32
N CYS A 189 -9.47 7.14 -21.64
CA CYS A 189 -8.64 7.79 -20.62
C CYS A 189 -9.27 9.04 -19.99
N LEU A 190 -10.35 9.58 -20.54
CA LEU A 190 -10.99 10.82 -20.07
C LEU A 190 -12.35 10.62 -19.40
N GLN A 191 -12.93 9.41 -19.42
CA GLN A 191 -14.30 9.17 -18.93
C GLN A 191 -14.42 8.71 -17.47
N GLU A 192 -13.32 8.42 -16.77
CA GLU A 192 -13.36 8.02 -15.35
C GLU A 192 -13.01 9.14 -14.36
N MET A 193 -13.06 10.41 -14.78
CA MET A 193 -12.85 11.56 -13.90
C MET A 193 -14.15 12.35 -13.66
N VAL A 194 -15.28 11.67 -13.43
CA VAL A 194 -16.50 12.32 -12.93
C VAL A 194 -17.02 11.56 -11.72
#